data_c34799cb05e68dc71fe2c935172e54e0
#
_entry.id   c34799cb05e68dc71fe2c935172e54e0
#
_cell.length_a   1.000
_cell.length_b   1.000
_cell.length_c   1.000
_cell.angle_alpha   90.00
_cell.angle_beta   90.00
_cell.angle_gamma   90.00
#
_symmetry.space_group_name_H-M   'P 1'
#
loop_
_entity.id
_entity.type
_entity.pdbx_description
1 polymer ?
#
loop_
_entity_poly.entity_id
_entity_poly.type
_entity_poly.pdbx_seq_one_letter_code
_entity_poly.pdbx_strand_id
1 'polypeptide(L)'
;MAKSNTKKRKVIVESLGEAHITASFNNIIISLTNKNGDVISWSSAGKMGFRGSKKNTPYAAQLAAEDAVVTAKEAGLRKVKVYVKGPGNGRESAIRSIHNGGIEVTEIIDVTPTPHNGCRPPKRRRV
;
A
#
# COMPACT_ATOMS: atom_id res chain seq x y z
N MET A 1 35.21 -3.38 4.58
CA MET A 1 33.80 -3.71 4.78
C MET A 1 33.33 -4.59 3.65
N ALA A 2 33.02 -5.83 3.95
CA ALA A 2 32.57 -6.75 2.91
C ALA A 2 31.17 -6.29 2.44
N LYS A 3 31.09 -5.80 1.23
CA LYS A 3 29.79 -5.60 0.60
C LYS A 3 29.15 -6.96 0.47
N SER A 4 27.95 -7.13 1.00
CA SER A 4 27.22 -8.35 0.80
C SER A 4 27.02 -8.52 -0.71
N ASN A 5 27.52 -9.61 -1.24
CA ASN A 5 27.37 -9.97 -2.64
C ASN A 5 25.97 -10.52 -2.93
N THR A 6 24.98 -10.22 -2.10
CA THR A 6 23.60 -10.59 -2.36
C THR A 6 23.12 -9.82 -3.59
N LYS A 7 23.01 -10.51 -4.69
CA LYS A 7 22.36 -9.98 -5.88
C LYS A 7 20.92 -9.66 -5.49
N LYS A 8 20.57 -8.38 -5.49
CA LYS A 8 19.17 -7.97 -5.34
C LYS A 8 18.39 -8.59 -6.50
N ARG A 9 17.31 -9.32 -6.18
CA ARG A 9 16.39 -9.78 -7.20
C ARG A 9 15.90 -8.58 -7.98
N LYS A 10 16.10 -8.61 -9.30
CA LYS A 10 15.48 -7.61 -10.15
C LYS A 10 14.02 -7.97 -10.33
N VAL A 11 13.15 -7.14 -9.82
CA VAL A 11 11.73 -7.25 -10.07
C VAL A 11 11.46 -6.71 -11.49
N ILE A 12 10.78 -7.50 -12.30
CA ILE A 12 10.40 -7.08 -13.63
C ILE A 12 9.32 -6.00 -13.50
N VAL A 13 9.61 -4.79 -13.96
CA VAL A 13 8.68 -3.68 -13.90
C VAL A 13 8.13 -3.42 -15.30
N GLU A 14 6.83 -3.67 -15.45
CA GLU A 14 6.10 -3.31 -16.64
C GLU A 14 5.37 -1.97 -16.40
N SER A 15 4.85 -1.36 -17.46
CA SER A 15 4.09 -0.12 -17.32
C SER A 15 2.79 -0.32 -16.52
N LEU A 16 2.22 -1.51 -16.57
CA LEU A 16 0.99 -1.87 -15.85
C LEU A 16 1.33 -2.75 -14.63
N GLY A 17 0.82 -2.39 -13.47
CA GLY A 17 1.00 -3.14 -12.24
C GLY A 17 -0.23 -3.06 -11.35
N GLU A 18 -0.05 -3.38 -10.09
CA GLU A 18 -1.11 -3.36 -9.09
C GLU A 18 -0.69 -2.55 -7.88
N ALA A 19 -1.65 -1.88 -7.26
CA ALA A 19 -1.45 -1.20 -5.99
C ALA A 19 -2.33 -1.89 -4.94
N HIS A 20 -1.72 -2.38 -3.87
CA HIS A 20 -2.44 -3.02 -2.76
C HIS A 20 -2.42 -2.08 -1.57
N ILE A 21 -3.58 -1.60 -1.18
CA ILE A 21 -3.75 -0.69 -0.06
C ILE A 21 -4.49 -1.43 1.06
N THR A 22 -3.83 -1.60 2.19
CA THR A 22 -4.45 -2.16 3.39
C THR A 22 -4.62 -1.04 4.40
N ALA A 23 -5.86 -0.64 4.64
CA ALA A 23 -6.19 0.45 5.55
C ALA A 23 -6.92 -0.10 6.77
N SER A 24 -6.23 -0.19 7.90
CA SER A 24 -6.83 -0.59 9.17
C SER A 24 -7.15 0.64 10.02
N PHE A 25 -7.76 0.44 11.18
CA PHE A 25 -8.02 1.54 12.12
C PHE A 25 -6.75 2.14 12.72
N ASN A 26 -5.64 1.42 12.66
CA ASN A 26 -4.39 1.82 13.31
C ASN A 26 -3.26 2.15 12.33
N ASN A 27 -3.39 1.81 11.07
CA ASN A 27 -2.30 2.01 10.11
C ASN A 27 -2.81 1.92 8.67
N ILE A 28 -1.95 2.30 7.75
CA ILE A 28 -2.17 2.09 6.33
C ILE A 28 -0.87 1.57 5.72
N ILE A 29 -0.99 0.58 4.87
CA ILE A 29 0.15 -0.01 4.16
C ILE A 29 -0.17 0.01 2.67
N ILE A 30 0.76 0.52 1.88
CA ILE A 30 0.62 0.62 0.43
C ILE A 30 1.76 -0.15 -0.21
N SER A 31 1.43 -1.09 -1.08
CA SER A 31 2.40 -1.87 -1.84
C SER A 31 2.11 -1.73 -3.33
N LEU A 32 3.09 -1.33 -4.09
CA LEU A 32 3.00 -1.25 -5.55
C LEU A 32 3.74 -2.45 -6.13
N THR A 33 3.03 -3.22 -6.93
CA THR A 33 3.54 -4.50 -7.45
C THR A 33 3.45 -4.55 -8.96
N ASN A 34 4.14 -5.52 -9.56
CA ASN A 34 3.95 -5.86 -10.96
C ASN A 34 2.73 -6.77 -11.14
N LYS A 35 2.44 -7.19 -12.36
CA LYS A 35 1.31 -8.08 -12.65
C LYS A 35 1.39 -9.43 -11.93
N ASN A 36 2.60 -9.89 -11.63
CA ASN A 36 2.83 -11.18 -10.97
C ASN A 36 2.70 -11.12 -9.47
N GLY A 37 2.55 -9.92 -8.89
CA GLY A 37 2.45 -9.72 -7.46
C GLY A 37 3.78 -9.45 -6.76
N ASP A 38 4.87 -9.31 -7.50
CA ASP A 38 6.18 -8.98 -6.91
C ASP A 38 6.22 -7.50 -6.52
N VAL A 39 6.57 -7.22 -5.28
CA VAL A 39 6.58 -5.85 -4.76
C VAL A 39 7.70 -5.02 -5.39
N ILE A 40 7.33 -3.91 -6.02
CA ILE A 40 8.27 -2.94 -6.58
C ILE A 40 8.66 -1.93 -5.50
N SER A 41 7.67 -1.39 -4.82
CA SER A 41 7.87 -0.43 -3.74
C SER A 41 6.75 -0.56 -2.72
N TRP A 42 7.03 -0.14 -1.50
CA TRP A 42 6.03 -0.14 -0.44
C TRP A 42 6.27 1.03 0.50
N SER A 43 5.24 1.43 1.19
CA SER A 43 5.34 2.39 2.28
C SER A 43 4.17 2.20 3.25
N SER A 44 4.32 2.76 4.43
CA SER A 44 3.26 2.73 5.44
C SER A 44 3.33 4.01 6.27
N ALA A 45 2.28 4.28 7.02
CA ALA A 45 2.29 5.42 7.94
C ALA A 45 3.39 5.27 9.00
N GLY A 46 3.64 4.04 9.46
CA GLY A 46 4.72 3.77 10.40
C GLY A 46 6.11 4.02 9.80
N LYS A 47 6.31 3.67 8.55
CA LYS A 47 7.56 3.93 7.83
C LYS A 47 7.85 5.42 7.71
N MET A 48 6.80 6.24 7.56
CA MET A 48 6.93 7.69 7.43
C MET A 48 7.10 8.41 8.78
N GLY A 49 7.20 7.67 9.88
CA GLY A 49 7.46 8.21 11.21
C GLY A 49 6.22 8.51 12.06
N PHE A 50 5.02 8.22 11.57
CA PHE A 50 3.80 8.39 12.36
C PHE A 50 3.70 7.33 13.46
N ARG A 51 3.18 7.72 14.61
CA ARG A 51 3.06 6.86 15.79
C ARG A 51 1.63 6.86 16.33
N GLY A 52 1.21 5.73 16.89
CA GLY A 52 -0.08 5.61 17.56
C GLY A 52 -1.26 5.93 16.64
N SER A 53 -2.21 6.68 17.14
CA SER A 53 -3.42 7.06 16.40
C SER A 53 -3.15 7.94 15.16
N LYS A 54 -2.00 8.59 15.09
CA LYS A 54 -1.62 9.42 13.95
C LYS A 54 -1.43 8.61 12.67
N LYS A 55 -1.18 7.31 12.77
CA LYS A 55 -1.06 6.41 11.61
C LYS A 55 -2.37 6.22 10.86
N ASN A 56 -3.50 6.51 11.47
CA ASN A 56 -4.81 6.34 10.87
C ASN A 56 -5.38 7.66 10.31
N THR A 57 -4.55 8.61 9.96
CA THR A 57 -5.00 9.89 9.41
C THR A 57 -4.89 9.91 7.89
N PRO A 58 -5.77 10.64 7.19
CA PRO A 58 -5.63 10.82 5.74
C PRO A 58 -4.28 11.43 5.34
N TYR A 59 -3.74 12.33 6.17
CA TYR A 59 -2.42 12.92 5.93
C TYR A 59 -1.32 11.87 5.92
N ALA A 60 -1.32 10.94 6.89
CA ALA A 60 -0.35 9.85 6.94
C ALA A 60 -0.46 8.95 5.70
N ALA A 61 -1.68 8.65 5.26
CA ALA A 61 -1.92 7.88 4.05
C ALA A 61 -1.37 8.58 2.81
N GLN A 62 -1.55 9.88 2.72
CA GLN A 62 -1.04 10.70 1.63
C GLN A 62 0.48 10.61 1.55
N LEU A 63 1.19 10.82 2.66
CA LEU A 63 2.64 10.76 2.69
C LEU A 63 3.17 9.37 2.35
N ALA A 64 2.52 8.32 2.89
CA ALA A 64 2.90 6.95 2.58
C ALA A 64 2.74 6.65 1.08
N ALA A 65 1.64 7.07 0.48
CA ALA A 65 1.40 6.87 -0.95
C ALA A 65 2.42 7.62 -1.80
N GLU A 66 2.74 8.85 -1.46
CA GLU A 66 3.74 9.65 -2.16
C GLU A 66 5.11 8.99 -2.16
N ASP A 67 5.54 8.47 -1.00
CA ASP A 67 6.82 7.77 -0.87
C ASP A 67 6.87 6.52 -1.76
N ALA A 68 5.83 5.70 -1.72
CA ALA A 68 5.76 4.49 -2.55
C ALA A 68 5.75 4.82 -4.05
N VAL A 69 5.02 5.86 -4.45
CA VAL A 69 4.90 6.27 -5.86
C VAL A 69 6.22 6.76 -6.43
N VAL A 70 6.99 7.53 -5.67
CA VAL A 70 8.29 8.03 -6.16
C VAL A 70 9.19 6.87 -6.58
N THR A 71 9.33 5.87 -5.73
CA THR A 71 10.17 4.69 -6.03
C THR A 71 9.62 3.90 -7.23
N ALA A 72 8.31 3.70 -7.29
CA ALA A 72 7.68 2.94 -8.37
C ALA A 72 7.81 3.65 -9.73
N LYS A 73 7.67 4.96 -9.76
CA LYS A 73 7.84 5.74 -11.00
C LYS A 73 9.27 5.68 -11.52
N GLU A 74 10.24 5.76 -10.63
CA GLU A 74 11.65 5.62 -11.00
C GLU A 74 11.93 4.24 -11.61
N ALA A 75 11.23 3.21 -11.14
CA ALA A 75 11.34 1.85 -11.66
C ALA A 75 10.61 1.66 -13.00
N GLY A 76 9.72 2.56 -13.39
CA GLY A 76 9.02 2.50 -14.68
C GLY A 76 7.54 2.21 -14.64
N LEU A 77 6.94 2.09 -13.46
CA LEU A 77 5.50 1.85 -13.33
C LEU A 77 4.71 3.08 -13.78
N ARG A 78 3.67 2.87 -14.58
CA ARG A 78 2.85 3.97 -15.11
C ARG A 78 1.36 3.86 -14.80
N LYS A 79 0.83 2.64 -14.80
CA LYS A 79 -0.60 2.37 -14.57
C LYS A 79 -0.76 1.29 -13.53
N VAL A 80 -1.79 1.40 -12.70
CA VAL A 80 -2.07 0.40 -11.67
C VAL A 80 -3.56 0.14 -11.55
N LYS A 81 -3.90 -1.09 -11.19
CA LYS A 81 -5.19 -1.45 -10.62
C LYS A 81 -5.06 -1.35 -9.11
N VAL A 82 -5.97 -0.66 -8.47
CA VAL A 82 -5.93 -0.48 -7.02
C VAL A 82 -6.84 -1.50 -6.35
N TYR A 83 -6.26 -2.28 -5.45
CA TYR A 83 -6.98 -3.22 -4.58
C TYR A 83 -6.98 -2.65 -3.17
N VAL A 84 -8.13 -2.23 -2.69
CA VAL A 84 -8.28 -1.61 -1.37
C VAL A 84 -8.89 -2.61 -0.41
N LYS A 85 -8.29 -2.74 0.77
CA LYS A 85 -8.74 -3.66 1.80
C LYS A 85 -8.82 -2.94 3.14
N GLY A 86 -9.93 -3.11 3.85
CA GLY A 86 -10.10 -2.62 5.21
C GLY A 86 -10.88 -1.31 5.33
N PRO A 87 -11.33 -0.99 6.54
CA PRO A 87 -12.21 0.15 6.80
C PRO A 87 -11.50 1.46 7.17
N GLY A 88 -10.18 1.53 7.07
CA GLY A 88 -9.42 2.69 7.53
C GLY A 88 -9.75 3.99 6.79
N ASN A 89 -9.56 5.11 7.45
CA ASN A 89 -9.90 6.44 6.91
C ASN A 89 -8.97 6.92 5.80
N GLY A 90 -7.81 6.29 5.64
CA GLY A 90 -6.81 6.71 4.66
C GLY A 90 -7.02 6.18 3.24
N ARG A 91 -8.08 5.40 3.00
CA ARG A 91 -8.31 4.73 1.71
C ARG A 91 -8.32 5.70 0.54
N GLU A 92 -9.19 6.68 0.58
CA GLU A 92 -9.37 7.65 -0.50
C GLU A 92 -8.14 8.53 -0.69
N SER A 93 -7.55 9.00 0.40
CA SER A 93 -6.35 9.83 0.35
C SER A 93 -5.18 9.10 -0.31
N ALA A 94 -5.01 7.82 0.00
CA ALA A 94 -3.97 6.99 -0.62
C ALA A 94 -4.18 6.87 -2.13
N ILE A 95 -5.41 6.59 -2.56
CA ILE A 95 -5.75 6.46 -3.98
C ILE A 95 -5.50 7.77 -4.72
N ARG A 96 -5.95 8.89 -4.16
CA ARG A 96 -5.71 10.22 -4.74
C ARG A 96 -4.24 10.54 -4.87
N SER A 97 -3.46 10.20 -3.85
CA SER A 97 -2.01 10.49 -3.86
C SER A 97 -1.28 9.66 -4.90
N ILE A 98 -1.68 8.42 -5.12
CA ILE A 98 -1.14 7.59 -6.21
C ILE A 98 -1.42 8.26 -7.56
N HIS A 99 -2.65 8.70 -7.78
CA HIS A 99 -3.03 9.37 -9.01
C HIS A 99 -2.28 10.69 -9.18
N ASN A 100 -2.23 11.52 -8.16
CA ASN A 100 -1.55 12.82 -8.18
C ASN A 100 -0.04 12.69 -8.37
N GLY A 101 0.53 11.56 -7.93
CA GLY A 101 1.94 11.27 -8.10
C GLY A 101 2.35 10.95 -9.55
N GLY A 102 1.39 10.83 -10.46
CA GLY A 102 1.65 10.59 -11.87
C GLY A 102 1.48 9.14 -12.32
N ILE A 103 0.96 8.27 -11.45
CA ILE A 103 0.59 6.90 -11.83
C ILE A 103 -0.91 6.87 -12.10
N GLU A 104 -1.30 6.44 -13.29
CA GLU A 104 -2.70 6.35 -13.66
C GLU A 104 -3.38 5.18 -12.95
N VAL A 105 -4.51 5.45 -12.30
CA VAL A 105 -5.34 4.43 -11.68
C VAL A 105 -6.39 3.98 -12.70
N THR A 106 -6.31 2.73 -13.13
CA THR A 106 -7.22 2.19 -14.15
C THR A 106 -8.51 1.65 -13.57
N GLU A 107 -8.43 1.00 -12.41
CA GLU A 107 -9.58 0.44 -11.71
C GLU A 107 -9.36 0.52 -10.21
N ILE A 108 -10.45 0.63 -9.46
CA ILE A 108 -10.43 0.56 -8.00
C ILE A 108 -11.33 -0.59 -7.59
N ILE A 109 -10.77 -1.58 -6.92
CA ILE A 109 -11.48 -2.79 -6.50
C ILE A 109 -11.39 -2.90 -4.98
N ASP A 110 -12.53 -3.01 -4.32
CA ASP A 110 -12.58 -3.25 -2.88
C ASP A 110 -12.53 -4.75 -2.62
N VAL A 111 -11.49 -5.20 -1.94
CA VAL A 111 -11.28 -6.62 -1.61
C VAL A 111 -11.38 -6.89 -0.11
N THR A 112 -12.06 -6.01 0.62
CA THR A 112 -12.27 -6.18 2.06
C THR A 112 -12.93 -7.54 2.33
N PRO A 113 -12.32 -8.42 3.15
CA PRO A 113 -12.87 -9.75 3.37
C PRO A 113 -14.17 -9.69 4.16
N THR A 114 -15.16 -10.45 3.71
CA THR A 114 -16.45 -10.61 4.40
C THR A 114 -16.69 -12.09 4.59
N PRO A 115 -16.37 -12.65 5.78
CA PRO A 115 -16.52 -14.09 5.99
C PRO A 115 -17.99 -14.49 6.05
N HIS A 116 -18.30 -15.68 5.52
CA HIS A 116 -19.62 -16.31 5.63
C HIS A 116 -19.69 -17.08 6.95
N ASN A 117 -19.77 -16.39 8.08
CA ASN A 117 -19.65 -16.88 9.45
C ASN A 117 -18.23 -17.32 9.88
N GLY A 118 -17.32 -17.56 9.00
CA GLY A 118 -15.89 -17.79 9.25
C GLY A 118 -15.47 -18.38 10.59
N CYS A 119 -14.27 -18.03 11.02
CA CYS A 119 -13.73 -18.43 12.30
C CYS A 119 -14.33 -17.62 13.45
N ARG A 120 -14.34 -18.21 14.65
CA ARG A 120 -14.76 -17.50 15.85
C ARG A 120 -13.86 -16.27 16.05
N PRO A 121 -14.45 -15.06 16.23
CA PRO A 121 -13.65 -13.87 16.47
C PRO A 121 -12.91 -13.92 17.81
N PRO A 122 -11.83 -13.15 17.98
CA PRO A 122 -11.10 -13.11 19.23
C PRO A 122 -11.93 -12.49 20.34
N LYS A 123 -11.52 -12.78 21.58
CA LYS A 123 -12.10 -12.23 22.78
C LYS A 123 -12.08 -10.69 22.74
N ARG A 124 -13.16 -10.07 23.25
CA ARG A 124 -13.23 -8.63 23.40
C ARG A 124 -12.08 -8.10 24.24
N ARG A 125 -11.39 -7.08 23.75
CA ARG A 125 -10.31 -6.44 24.52
C ARG A 125 -10.84 -5.73 25.75
N ARG A 126 -10.14 -5.89 26.84
CA ARG A 126 -10.37 -5.06 28.03
C ARG A 126 -9.72 -3.69 27.78
N VAL A 127 -10.49 -2.66 27.91
CA VAL A 127 -10.04 -1.28 27.72
C VAL A 127 -10.08 -0.57 29.05
#